data_4f3854ea497da5c75bc12c5eba9a6611
#
_entry.id   4f3854ea497da5c75bc12c5eba9a6611
#
_cell.length_a   1.000
_cell.length_b   1.000
_cell.length_c   1.000
_cell.angle_alpha   90.00
_cell.angle_beta   90.00
_cell.angle_gamma   90.00
#
_symmetry.space_group_name_H-M   'P 1'
#
loop_
_entity.id
_entity.type
_entity.pdbx_description
1 polymer ?
#
loop_
_entity_poly.entity_id
_entity_poly.type
_entity_poly.pdbx_seq_one_letter_code
_entity_poly.pdbx_strand_id
1 'polypeptide(L)'
;NVGLVLDTGHFMNTNPDLETEADGAEYICAMAEKLGSMKKLFRGMHLSCSLSGKYQKSCAAVPPENMDGETVMMHITSIDQHRPFTTEAARKIVECIEPAYLTHELFGDYGEISEEKLKIQLAAIGAYGSGGKSVFLCG
;
A
#
# COMPACT_ATOMS: atom_id res chain seq x y z
N ASN A 1 -17.75 18.54 -4.54
CA ASN A 1 -17.36 17.20 -5.01
C ASN A 1 -16.53 16.53 -3.94
N VAL A 2 -16.97 15.37 -3.45
CA VAL A 2 -16.24 14.55 -2.49
C VAL A 2 -15.62 13.39 -3.26
N GLY A 3 -14.37 13.04 -2.95
CA GLY A 3 -13.69 11.87 -3.46
C GLY A 3 -13.15 11.02 -2.31
N LEU A 4 -12.77 9.81 -2.61
CA LEU A 4 -12.13 8.88 -1.68
C LEU A 4 -10.64 8.76 -2.02
N VAL A 5 -9.83 8.45 -1.02
CA VAL A 5 -8.45 8.01 -1.17
C VAL A 5 -8.42 6.52 -0.84
N LEU A 6 -7.87 5.71 -1.72
CA LEU A 6 -7.59 4.31 -1.45
C LEU A 6 -6.17 4.22 -0.88
N ASP A 7 -6.05 3.71 0.32
CA ASP A 7 -4.77 3.30 0.88
C ASP A 7 -4.58 1.80 0.63
N THR A 8 -3.60 1.46 -0.20
CA THR A 8 -3.41 0.07 -0.63
C THR A 8 -2.84 -0.80 0.48
N GLY A 9 -1.91 -0.28 1.29
CA GLY A 9 -1.32 -1.01 2.41
C GLY A 9 -2.37 -1.33 3.47
N HIS A 10 -3.14 -0.34 3.89
CA HIS A 10 -4.22 -0.54 4.85
C HIS A 10 -5.30 -1.48 4.31
N PHE A 11 -5.64 -1.38 3.03
CA PHE A 11 -6.63 -2.29 2.46
C PHE A 11 -6.10 -3.74 2.39
N MET A 12 -4.84 -3.94 2.04
CA MET A 12 -4.22 -5.28 2.07
C MET A 12 -4.23 -5.87 3.49
N ASN A 13 -4.06 -5.06 4.53
CA ASN A 13 -4.10 -5.49 5.92
C ASN A 13 -5.47 -6.02 6.37
N THR A 14 -6.54 -5.78 5.62
CA THR A 14 -7.87 -6.35 5.90
C THR A 14 -8.00 -7.83 5.51
N ASN A 15 -7.02 -8.37 4.76
CA ASN A 15 -7.00 -9.78 4.37
C ASN A 15 -5.67 -10.44 4.79
N PRO A 16 -5.64 -11.16 5.91
CA PRO A 16 -4.43 -11.82 6.40
C PRO A 16 -3.99 -13.05 5.58
N ASP A 17 -4.71 -13.42 4.54
CA ASP A 17 -4.39 -14.56 3.67
C ASP A 17 -3.55 -14.15 2.45
N LEU A 18 -3.26 -12.85 2.28
CA LEU A 18 -2.39 -12.38 1.21
C LEU A 18 -0.93 -12.77 1.49
N GLU A 19 -0.30 -13.48 0.57
CA GLU A 19 1.08 -13.95 0.70
C GLU A 19 2.04 -13.24 -0.24
N THR A 20 1.53 -12.75 -1.38
CA THR A 20 2.32 -12.11 -2.44
C THR A 20 1.75 -10.75 -2.83
N GLU A 21 2.58 -9.92 -3.47
CA GLU A 21 2.12 -8.67 -4.07
C GLU A 21 1.04 -8.90 -5.15
N ALA A 22 1.12 -10.02 -5.87
CA ALA A 22 0.13 -10.40 -6.87
C ALA A 22 -1.24 -10.67 -6.22
N ASP A 23 -1.27 -11.39 -5.09
CA ASP A 23 -2.50 -11.62 -4.32
C ASP A 23 -3.11 -10.29 -3.87
N GLY A 24 -2.26 -9.36 -3.40
CA GLY A 24 -2.67 -8.01 -3.01
C GLY A 24 -3.31 -7.24 -4.16
N ALA A 25 -2.68 -7.29 -5.35
CA ALA A 25 -3.22 -6.64 -6.53
C ALA A 25 -4.56 -7.25 -6.96
N GLU A 26 -4.69 -8.57 -6.94
CA GLU A 26 -5.95 -9.25 -7.26
C GLU A 26 -7.06 -8.89 -6.25
N TYR A 27 -6.73 -8.86 -4.97
CA TYR A 27 -7.67 -8.48 -3.91
C TYR A 27 -8.20 -7.05 -4.09
N ILE A 28 -7.31 -6.08 -4.37
CA ILE A 28 -7.66 -4.67 -4.62
C ILE A 28 -8.51 -4.55 -5.89
N CYS A 29 -8.09 -5.19 -6.98
CA CYS A 29 -8.82 -5.13 -8.25
C CYS A 29 -10.21 -5.79 -8.15
N ALA A 30 -10.33 -6.89 -7.43
CA ALA A 30 -11.63 -7.54 -7.19
C ALA A 30 -12.60 -6.63 -6.39
N MET A 31 -12.08 -5.86 -5.44
CA MET A 31 -12.86 -4.82 -4.76
C MET A 31 -13.34 -3.76 -5.75
N ALA A 32 -12.44 -3.25 -6.58
CA ALA A 32 -12.76 -2.22 -7.57
C ALA A 32 -13.82 -2.69 -8.58
N GLU A 33 -13.75 -3.94 -9.01
CA GLU A 33 -14.76 -4.55 -9.88
C GLU A 33 -16.13 -4.61 -9.20
N LYS A 34 -16.19 -5.04 -7.93
CA LYS A 34 -17.44 -5.09 -7.15
C LYS A 34 -18.08 -3.71 -6.98
N LEU A 35 -17.30 -2.65 -6.88
CA LEU A 35 -17.78 -1.27 -6.79
C LEU A 35 -18.33 -0.74 -8.12
N GLY A 36 -17.97 -1.34 -9.25
CA GLY A 36 -18.43 -0.95 -10.57
C GLY A 36 -18.19 0.54 -10.84
N SER A 37 -19.24 1.29 -11.17
CA SER A 37 -19.12 2.73 -11.45
C SER A 37 -18.69 3.57 -10.24
N MET A 38 -18.89 3.09 -9.02
CA MET A 38 -18.48 3.78 -7.79
C MET A 38 -16.96 3.82 -7.61
N LYS A 39 -16.22 2.96 -8.29
CA LYS A 39 -14.75 3.00 -8.35
C LYS A 39 -14.22 4.40 -8.73
N LYS A 40 -14.94 5.15 -9.54
CA LYS A 40 -14.61 6.53 -9.94
C LYS A 40 -14.57 7.55 -8.79
N LEU A 41 -15.06 7.18 -7.61
CA LEU A 41 -14.94 7.98 -6.39
C LEU A 41 -13.53 7.95 -5.83
N PHE A 42 -12.72 6.93 -6.13
CA PHE A 42 -11.30 6.91 -5.77
C PHE A 42 -10.53 7.91 -6.62
N ARG A 43 -10.40 9.11 -6.08
CA ARG A 43 -9.69 10.22 -6.73
C ARG A 43 -8.21 10.22 -6.40
N GLY A 44 -7.84 9.70 -5.25
CA GLY A 44 -6.46 9.55 -4.78
C GLY A 44 -6.13 8.12 -4.41
N MET A 45 -4.84 7.83 -4.39
CA MET A 45 -4.33 6.56 -3.91
C MET A 45 -3.03 6.78 -3.14
N HIS A 46 -2.95 6.22 -1.93
CA HIS A 46 -1.70 5.99 -1.23
C HIS A 46 -1.20 4.60 -1.61
N LEU A 47 -0.01 4.55 -2.20
CA LEU A 47 0.56 3.32 -2.71
C LEU A 47 1.67 2.85 -1.79
N SER A 48 1.41 1.77 -1.08
CA SER A 48 2.35 1.01 -0.27
C SER A 48 1.94 -0.45 -0.22
N CYS A 49 2.89 -1.33 0.08
CA CYS A 49 2.66 -2.76 0.20
C CYS A 49 2.73 -3.18 1.67
N SER A 50 1.72 -3.91 2.14
CA SER A 50 1.69 -4.53 3.47
C SER A 50 1.25 -5.98 3.36
N LEU A 51 2.20 -6.91 3.47
CA LEU A 51 1.96 -8.36 3.49
C LEU A 51 2.15 -8.87 4.93
N SER A 52 1.27 -8.44 5.82
CA SER A 52 1.40 -8.66 7.27
C SER A 52 0.65 -9.89 7.79
N GLY A 53 0.01 -10.66 6.91
CA GLY A 53 -0.89 -11.74 7.29
C GLY A 53 -0.27 -12.80 8.22
N LYS A 54 0.98 -13.17 7.97
CA LYS A 54 1.70 -14.10 8.86
C LYS A 54 1.86 -13.53 10.28
N TYR A 55 2.19 -12.25 10.38
CA TYR A 55 2.31 -11.57 11.67
C TYR A 55 0.94 -11.45 12.35
N GLN A 56 -0.09 -11.00 11.63
CA GLN A 56 -1.44 -10.86 12.17
C GLN A 56 -1.96 -12.19 12.74
N LYS A 57 -1.79 -13.29 12.01
CA LYS A 57 -2.20 -14.64 12.47
C LYS A 57 -1.46 -15.07 13.73
N SER A 58 -0.19 -14.69 13.89
CA SER A 58 0.60 -15.03 15.07
C SER A 58 0.21 -14.20 16.30
N CYS A 59 -0.30 -12.99 16.12
CA CYS A 59 -0.66 -12.06 17.19
C CYS A 59 -2.13 -12.13 17.61
N ALA A 60 -2.95 -12.90 16.90
CA ALA A 60 -4.42 -12.93 17.06
C ALA A 60 -4.90 -13.43 18.44
N ALA A 61 -4.03 -13.91 19.31
CA ALA A 61 -4.47 -14.59 20.51
C ALA A 61 -4.53 -13.70 21.79
N VAL A 62 -3.65 -12.75 22.00
CA VAL A 62 -3.70 -11.91 23.23
C VAL A 62 -2.97 -10.57 23.01
N PRO A 63 -3.65 -9.41 23.12
CA PRO A 63 -2.93 -8.15 23.28
C PRO A 63 -2.17 -8.20 24.61
N PRO A 64 -0.87 -7.86 24.64
CA PRO A 64 -0.11 -7.79 25.88
C PRO A 64 -0.73 -6.73 26.79
N GLU A 65 -1.03 -7.12 28.02
CA GLU A 65 -1.67 -6.25 29.02
C GLU A 65 -0.81 -5.03 29.42
N ASN A 66 0.49 -5.05 29.10
CA ASN A 66 1.44 -3.97 29.37
C ASN A 66 2.43 -3.82 28.22
N MET A 67 2.03 -3.12 27.17
CA MET A 67 2.93 -2.72 26.08
C MET A 67 3.60 -1.39 26.41
N ASP A 68 4.93 -1.34 26.41
CA ASP A 68 5.64 -0.07 26.32
C ASP A 68 5.52 0.55 24.93
N GLY A 69 5.92 1.82 24.78
CA GLY A 69 5.76 2.54 23.52
C GLY A 69 6.53 1.91 22.36
N GLU A 70 7.68 1.30 22.61
CA GLU A 70 8.49 0.62 21.60
C GLU A 70 7.80 -0.65 21.08
N THR A 71 7.26 -1.45 21.99
CA THR A 71 6.49 -2.65 21.66
C THR A 71 5.24 -2.31 20.85
N VAL A 72 4.53 -1.23 21.21
CA VAL A 72 3.37 -0.73 20.45
C VAL A 72 3.78 -0.33 19.04
N MET A 73 4.87 0.44 18.88
CA MET A 73 5.36 0.85 17.57
C MET A 73 5.80 -0.34 16.72
N MET A 74 6.51 -1.31 17.30
CA MET A 74 6.86 -2.54 16.60
C MET A 74 5.62 -3.30 16.12
N HIS A 75 4.58 -3.38 16.94
CA HIS A 75 3.33 -4.03 16.58
C HIS A 75 2.65 -3.32 15.41
N ILE A 76 2.52 -1.99 15.47
CA ILE A 76 1.91 -1.18 14.43
C ILE A 76 2.67 -1.36 13.11
N THR A 77 3.99 -1.18 13.10
CA THR A 77 4.80 -1.26 11.89
C THR A 77 4.96 -2.68 11.33
N SER A 78 4.71 -3.70 12.15
CA SER A 78 4.67 -5.09 11.70
C SER A 78 3.39 -5.41 10.93
N ILE A 79 2.30 -4.70 11.19
CA ILE A 79 1.03 -4.80 10.47
C ILE A 79 1.05 -3.81 9.29
N ASP A 80 1.28 -2.56 9.60
CA ASP A 80 1.25 -1.45 8.63
C ASP A 80 2.67 -1.17 8.14
N GLN A 81 3.10 -1.98 7.16
CA GLN A 81 4.52 -2.09 6.81
C GLN A 81 5.02 -0.97 5.91
N HIS A 82 4.17 -0.32 5.14
CA HIS A 82 4.52 0.75 4.18
C HIS A 82 5.77 0.44 3.35
N ARG A 83 5.85 -0.80 2.84
CA ARG A 83 6.95 -1.25 1.97
C ARG A 83 6.72 -0.83 0.53
N PRO A 84 7.76 -0.65 -0.27
CA PRO A 84 7.58 -0.49 -1.70
C PRO A 84 7.05 -1.81 -2.32
N PHE A 85 6.21 -1.68 -3.32
CA PHE A 85 6.00 -2.77 -4.26
C PHE A 85 7.27 -2.97 -5.08
N THR A 86 7.60 -4.22 -5.36
CA THR A 86 8.81 -4.62 -6.10
C THR A 86 8.50 -5.27 -7.44
N THR A 87 7.23 -5.59 -7.68
CA THR A 87 6.75 -6.26 -8.89
C THR A 87 5.76 -5.41 -9.67
N GLU A 88 5.37 -5.87 -10.85
CA GLU A 88 4.33 -5.24 -11.67
C GLU A 88 2.93 -5.20 -11.03
N ALA A 89 2.76 -5.81 -9.87
CA ALA A 89 1.53 -5.72 -9.08
C ALA A 89 1.12 -4.26 -8.81
N ALA A 90 2.10 -3.39 -8.53
CA ALA A 90 1.87 -1.95 -8.37
C ALA A 90 1.23 -1.33 -9.61
N ARG A 91 1.75 -1.61 -10.81
CA ARG A 91 1.20 -1.12 -12.06
C ARG A 91 -0.23 -1.62 -12.28
N LYS A 92 -0.48 -2.91 -12.04
CA LYS A 92 -1.81 -3.52 -12.13
C LYS A 92 -2.84 -2.80 -11.25
N ILE A 93 -2.46 -2.45 -10.01
CA ILE A 93 -3.31 -1.70 -9.09
C ILE A 93 -3.61 -0.30 -9.64
N VAL A 94 -2.57 0.43 -10.08
CA VAL A 94 -2.73 1.79 -10.63
C VAL A 94 -3.64 1.79 -11.86
N GLU A 95 -3.43 0.86 -12.78
CA GLU A 95 -4.27 0.70 -13.99
C GLU A 95 -5.70 0.30 -13.66
N CYS A 96 -5.89 -0.53 -12.63
CA CYS A 96 -7.21 -0.96 -12.20
C CYS A 96 -8.01 0.16 -11.53
N ILE A 97 -7.38 0.96 -10.68
CA ILE A 97 -8.05 2.04 -9.91
C ILE A 97 -8.15 3.33 -10.72
N GLU A 98 -7.15 3.64 -11.55
CA GLU A 98 -7.08 4.88 -12.35
C GLU A 98 -7.21 6.16 -11.49
N PRO A 99 -6.42 6.33 -10.42
CA PRO A 99 -6.53 7.48 -9.54
C PRO A 99 -6.10 8.77 -10.26
N ALA A 100 -6.69 9.91 -9.88
CA ALA A 100 -6.29 11.21 -10.42
C ALA A 100 -4.94 11.68 -9.86
N TYR A 101 -4.55 11.21 -8.68
CA TYR A 101 -3.26 11.44 -8.08
C TYR A 101 -2.80 10.22 -7.25
N LEU A 102 -1.49 10.08 -7.11
CA LEU A 102 -0.82 8.98 -6.43
C LEU A 102 0.18 9.56 -5.41
N THR A 103 0.12 9.08 -4.19
CA THR A 103 1.11 9.33 -3.14
C THR A 103 1.87 8.04 -2.86
N HIS A 104 3.20 8.11 -2.88
CA HIS A 104 4.06 7.01 -2.43
C HIS A 104 4.20 7.11 -0.91
N GLU A 105 3.54 6.21 -0.20
CA GLU A 105 3.55 6.20 1.27
C GLU A 105 4.51 5.10 1.76
N LEU A 106 5.77 5.48 1.92
CA LEU A 106 6.85 4.54 2.22
C LEU A 106 7.55 4.95 3.52
N PHE A 107 7.68 4.01 4.44
CA PHE A 107 8.49 4.25 5.64
C PHE A 107 9.97 4.18 5.31
N GLY A 108 10.68 5.25 5.65
CA GLY A 108 12.13 5.28 5.69
C GLY A 108 12.68 4.74 7.01
N ASP A 109 13.97 4.48 7.05
CA ASP A 109 14.65 4.19 8.30
C ASP A 109 14.84 5.50 9.06
N TYR A 110 14.37 5.56 10.32
CA TYR A 110 14.43 6.75 11.18
C TYR A 110 13.71 8.00 10.67
N GLY A 111 12.65 7.85 9.86
CA GLY A 111 11.85 8.97 9.36
C GLY A 111 12.44 9.69 8.15
N GLU A 112 13.53 9.20 7.57
CA GLU A 112 14.08 9.70 6.33
C GLU A 112 13.34 9.08 5.13
N ILE A 113 13.10 9.88 4.08
CA ILE A 113 12.55 9.36 2.83
C ILE A 113 13.64 8.49 2.17
N SER A 114 13.38 7.20 2.04
CA SER A 114 14.29 6.31 1.32
C SER A 114 14.14 6.51 -0.19
N GLU A 115 15.06 7.26 -0.78
CA GLU A 115 15.13 7.45 -2.24
C GLU A 115 15.21 6.10 -2.98
N GLU A 116 15.88 5.11 -2.37
CA GLU A 116 16.00 3.77 -2.95
C GLU A 116 14.65 3.05 -3.00
N LYS A 117 13.87 3.08 -1.90
CA LYS A 117 12.52 2.50 -1.85
C LYS A 117 11.60 3.17 -2.87
N LEU A 118 11.70 4.49 -3.02
CA LEU A 118 10.93 5.22 -4.01
C LEU A 118 11.31 4.80 -5.44
N LYS A 119 12.60 4.68 -5.75
CA LYS A 119 13.06 4.20 -7.07
C LYS A 119 12.53 2.79 -7.39
N ILE A 120 12.57 1.89 -6.41
CA ILE A 120 12.02 0.53 -6.55
C ILE A 120 10.53 0.61 -6.92
N GLN A 121 9.74 1.36 -6.16
CA GLN A 121 8.31 1.47 -6.41
C GLN A 121 7.98 2.17 -7.73
N LEU A 122 8.72 3.21 -8.11
CA LEU A 122 8.58 3.85 -9.41
C LEU A 122 8.89 2.89 -10.57
N ALA A 123 9.89 2.03 -10.42
CA ALA A 123 10.17 0.98 -11.39
C ALA A 123 9.02 -0.04 -11.47
N ALA A 124 8.45 -0.44 -10.33
CA ALA A 124 7.34 -1.39 -10.25
C ALA A 124 6.06 -0.88 -10.95
N ILE A 125 5.80 0.43 -10.91
CA ILE A 125 4.68 1.04 -11.66
C ILE A 125 5.01 1.33 -13.14
N GLY A 126 6.26 1.13 -13.57
CA GLY A 126 6.68 1.40 -14.94
C GLY A 126 6.93 2.89 -15.24
N ALA A 127 7.10 3.73 -14.24
CA ALA A 127 7.33 5.18 -14.42
C ALA A 127 8.75 5.51 -14.87
N TYR A 128 9.71 4.61 -14.68
CA TYR A 128 11.08 4.73 -15.18
C TYR A 128 11.18 4.17 -16.60
N GLY A 129 11.22 5.07 -17.60
CA GLY A 129 11.52 4.67 -18.99
C GLY A 129 10.47 4.96 -20.06
N SER A 130 9.27 5.30 -19.71
CA SER A 130 8.28 5.82 -20.68
C SER A 130 7.94 7.26 -20.33
N GLY A 131 8.11 8.21 -21.26
CA GLY A 131 7.90 9.66 -21.08
C GLY A 131 6.51 10.08 -20.58
N GLY A 132 6.01 9.40 -19.58
CA GLY A 132 4.77 9.67 -18.88
C GLY A 132 4.96 10.73 -17.79
N LYS A 133 4.00 11.61 -17.65
CA LYS A 133 3.98 12.68 -16.66
C LYS A 133 3.99 12.09 -15.25
N SER A 134 5.14 12.06 -14.61
CA SER A 134 5.24 11.76 -13.18
C SER A 134 4.73 12.97 -12.39
N VAL A 135 3.66 12.78 -11.65
CA VAL A 135 3.21 13.77 -10.68
C VAL A 135 3.82 13.36 -9.34
N PHE A 136 4.83 14.09 -8.90
CA PHE A 136 5.41 13.95 -7.57
C PHE A 136 4.61 14.85 -6.61
N LEU A 137 4.01 14.25 -5.62
CA LEU A 137 3.55 14.97 -4.43
C LEU A 137 4.29 14.36 -3.24
N CYS A 138 5.26 15.11 -2.72
CA CYS A 138 5.81 14.86 -1.40
C CYS A 138 4.88 15.53 -0.38
N GLY A 139 4.37 14.76 0.57
CA GLY A 139 3.76 15.28 1.79
C GLY A 139 4.83 15.54 2.85
#